data_5f0e5eb6a00dc48ebc5d2d383613effb
#
_entry.id   5f0e5eb6a00dc48ebc5d2d383613effb
#
_cell.length_a   1.000
_cell.length_b   1.000
_cell.length_c   1.000
_cell.angle_alpha   90.00
_cell.angle_beta   90.00
_cell.angle_gamma   90.00
#
_symmetry.space_group_name_H-M   'P 1'
#
loop_
_entity.id
_entity.type
_entity.pdbx_description
1 polymer ?
#
loop_
_entity_poly.entity_id
_entity_poly.type
_entity_poly.pdbx_seq_one_letter_code
_entity_poly.pdbx_strand_id
1 'polypeptide(L)'
;MTMRTALVTGGTRGIGLGVAQALAADGWGLVLVGTRPSAEVAPVLDELARAASAAASSRRRVPSPESRVPDAQPLVPRPRYIAADLASEEARTRLLREVRDGGPIHALVNNAGRAPRVRADILEATEESFDELMRTNLQGPYFLTQAIARDMIERKREDASLVASIVFITSVSAVMASVNRGDYCVSKAGLSMAARLFAARLAAEAIPVFEVRPGVIATDMTARVKELYDRRIADGLIPEGRWGDPADVGRVVAALVRGDAPYATGTVINVDGGLSIPRL
;
A
#
# COMPACT_ATOMS: atom_id res chain seq x y z
N MET A 1 -15.24 -18.95 7.91
CA MET A 1 -14.84 -17.79 7.08
C MET A 1 -13.41 -18.02 6.62
N THR A 2 -13.21 -18.10 5.32
CA THR A 2 -11.87 -18.17 4.72
C THR A 2 -11.10 -16.89 5.05
N MET A 3 -9.84 -17.03 5.44
CA MET A 3 -8.99 -15.90 5.78
C MET A 3 -8.66 -15.08 4.52
N ARG A 4 -8.90 -13.77 4.56
CA ARG A 4 -8.53 -12.85 3.47
C ARG A 4 -7.03 -12.55 3.49
N THR A 5 -6.39 -12.51 2.32
CA THR A 5 -4.95 -12.25 2.17
C THR A 5 -4.72 -10.96 1.39
N ALA A 6 -3.84 -10.10 1.88
CA ALA A 6 -3.41 -8.88 1.23
C ALA A 6 -1.95 -9.00 0.76
N LEU A 7 -1.71 -8.59 -0.48
CA LEU A 7 -0.37 -8.38 -1.04
C LEU A 7 0.01 -6.91 -0.90
N VAL A 8 1.04 -6.60 -0.12
CA VAL A 8 1.50 -5.21 0.12
C VAL A 8 2.92 -5.05 -0.42
N THR A 9 3.06 -4.25 -1.47
CA THR A 9 4.38 -3.95 -2.03
C THR A 9 5.07 -2.85 -1.20
N GLY A 10 6.38 -3.00 -0.93
CA GLY A 10 7.11 -2.13 -0.01
C GLY A 10 6.61 -2.22 1.44
N GLY A 11 6.04 -3.38 1.84
CA GLY A 11 5.32 -3.57 3.09
C GLY A 11 6.17 -3.69 4.35
N THR A 12 7.49 -3.55 4.26
CA THR A 12 8.41 -3.82 5.39
C THR A 12 9.00 -2.59 6.06
N ARG A 13 8.59 -1.37 5.66
CA ARG A 13 8.98 -0.10 6.26
C ARG A 13 8.03 1.03 5.88
N GLY A 14 8.11 2.16 6.57
CA GLY A 14 7.38 3.38 6.26
C GLY A 14 5.87 3.15 6.09
N ILE A 15 5.27 3.78 5.09
CA ILE A 15 3.83 3.69 4.83
C ILE A 15 3.38 2.25 4.64
N GLY A 16 4.14 1.44 3.88
CA GLY A 16 3.79 0.04 3.63
C GLY A 16 3.75 -0.80 4.91
N LEU A 17 4.64 -0.53 5.87
CA LEU A 17 4.60 -1.19 7.18
C LEU A 17 3.37 -0.74 7.99
N GLY A 18 3.06 0.57 8.00
CA GLY A 18 1.83 1.05 8.64
C GLY A 18 0.56 0.42 8.07
N VAL A 19 0.52 0.20 6.74
CA VAL A 19 -0.56 -0.57 6.08
C VAL A 19 -0.56 -2.02 6.53
N ALA A 20 0.60 -2.69 6.54
CA ALA A 20 0.71 -4.09 6.97
C ALA A 20 0.28 -4.27 8.43
N GLN A 21 0.65 -3.35 9.33
CA GLN A 21 0.23 -3.36 10.74
C GLN A 21 -1.29 -3.21 10.89
N ALA A 22 -1.90 -2.27 10.16
CA ALA A 22 -3.35 -2.07 10.20
C ALA A 22 -4.12 -3.30 9.69
N LEU A 23 -3.66 -3.90 8.59
CA LEU A 23 -4.26 -5.12 8.04
C LEU A 23 -4.06 -6.34 8.95
N ALA A 24 -2.87 -6.50 9.56
CA ALA A 24 -2.61 -7.54 10.55
C ALA A 24 -3.56 -7.41 11.75
N ALA A 25 -3.74 -6.19 12.27
CA ALA A 25 -4.70 -5.91 13.33
C ALA A 25 -6.14 -6.23 12.93
N ASP A 26 -6.49 -6.14 11.65
CA ASP A 26 -7.79 -6.53 11.10
C ASP A 26 -7.91 -8.04 10.79
N GLY A 27 -6.86 -8.82 11.04
CA GLY A 27 -6.85 -10.28 10.90
C GLY A 27 -6.64 -10.76 9.45
N TRP A 28 -6.02 -9.93 8.61
CA TRP A 28 -5.63 -10.33 7.27
C TRP A 28 -4.36 -11.17 7.28
N GLY A 29 -4.31 -12.21 6.43
CA GLY A 29 -3.05 -12.81 6.01
C GLY A 29 -2.26 -11.83 5.16
N LEU A 30 -0.93 -11.82 5.29
CA LEU A 30 -0.07 -10.85 4.61
C LEU A 30 0.97 -11.52 3.73
N VAL A 31 1.09 -11.02 2.50
CA VAL A 31 2.24 -11.24 1.61
C VAL A 31 2.91 -9.88 1.41
N LEU A 32 4.11 -9.72 1.94
CA LEU A 32 4.89 -8.49 1.81
C LEU A 32 5.92 -8.64 0.72
N VAL A 33 6.12 -7.62 -0.10
CA VAL A 33 7.10 -7.60 -1.18
C VAL A 33 8.06 -6.44 -0.98
N GLY A 34 9.34 -6.67 -1.24
CA GLY A 34 10.38 -5.63 -1.18
C GLY A 34 11.69 -6.12 -1.75
N THR A 35 12.72 -5.27 -1.72
CA THR A 35 14.04 -5.58 -2.31
C THR A 35 15.08 -6.03 -1.28
N ARG A 36 14.78 -5.93 0.03
CA ARG A 36 15.71 -6.34 1.08
C ARG A 36 15.85 -7.88 1.14
N PRO A 37 17.00 -8.41 1.55
CA PRO A 37 17.14 -9.83 1.86
C PRO A 37 16.16 -10.29 2.93
N SER A 38 15.63 -11.52 2.83
CA SER A 38 14.63 -12.04 3.76
C SER A 38 15.12 -12.07 5.22
N ALA A 39 16.42 -12.27 5.44
CA ALA A 39 17.00 -12.24 6.79
C ALA A 39 16.86 -10.87 7.49
N GLU A 40 16.96 -9.79 6.74
CA GLU A 40 16.83 -8.43 7.28
C GLU A 40 15.40 -8.05 7.66
N VAL A 41 14.41 -8.70 7.06
CA VAL A 41 13.00 -8.42 7.31
C VAL A 41 12.35 -9.36 8.33
N ALA A 42 13.03 -10.43 8.73
CA ALA A 42 12.51 -11.39 9.69
C ALA A 42 12.00 -10.75 11.00
N PRO A 43 12.68 -9.78 11.63
CA PRO A 43 12.18 -9.12 12.84
C PRO A 43 10.84 -8.40 12.62
N VAL A 44 10.64 -7.78 11.44
CA VAL A 44 9.39 -7.10 11.08
C VAL A 44 8.26 -8.12 10.92
N LEU A 45 8.52 -9.28 10.32
CA LEU A 45 7.52 -10.33 10.16
C LEU A 45 7.10 -10.88 11.52
N ASP A 46 8.05 -11.05 12.46
CA ASP A 46 7.75 -11.52 13.81
C ASP A 46 6.93 -10.50 14.62
N GLU A 47 7.21 -9.20 14.45
CA GLU A 47 6.41 -8.13 15.05
C GLU A 47 4.97 -8.13 14.53
N LEU A 48 4.79 -8.20 13.20
CA LEU A 48 3.47 -8.29 12.57
C LEU A 48 2.69 -9.53 13.02
N ALA A 49 3.34 -10.68 13.16
CA ALA A 49 2.71 -11.89 13.64
C ALA A 49 2.24 -11.74 15.09
N ARG A 50 3.04 -11.12 15.96
CA ARG A 50 2.66 -10.82 17.35
C ARG A 50 1.47 -9.85 17.43
N ALA A 51 1.49 -8.78 16.64
CA ALA A 51 0.41 -7.80 16.57
C ALA A 51 -0.92 -8.44 16.14
N ALA A 52 -0.88 -9.27 15.10
CA ALA A 52 -2.04 -10.01 14.62
C ALA A 52 -2.61 -10.97 15.67
N SER A 53 -1.75 -11.68 16.39
CA SER A 53 -2.16 -12.59 17.48
C SER A 53 -2.79 -11.85 18.66
N ALA A 54 -2.24 -10.70 19.04
CA ALA A 54 -2.78 -9.85 20.11
C ALA A 54 -4.18 -9.30 19.72
N ALA A 55 -4.35 -8.84 18.49
CA ALA A 55 -5.63 -8.36 17.97
C ALA A 55 -6.70 -9.47 17.94
N ALA A 56 -6.33 -10.68 17.53
CA ALA A 56 -7.23 -11.84 17.54
C ALA A 56 -7.70 -12.19 18.98
N SER A 57 -6.80 -12.09 19.95
CA SER A 57 -7.10 -12.35 21.37
C SER A 57 -8.02 -11.28 21.98
N SER A 58 -7.86 -10.01 21.60
CA SER A 58 -8.68 -8.91 22.12
C SER A 58 -10.13 -8.94 21.62
N ARG A 59 -10.35 -9.40 20.39
CA ARG A 59 -11.69 -9.54 19.79
C ARG A 59 -12.54 -10.62 20.45
N ARG A 60 -11.93 -11.58 21.18
CA ARG A 60 -12.60 -12.67 21.90
C ARG A 60 -13.14 -12.32 23.29
N ARG A 61 -12.89 -11.14 23.82
CA ARG A 61 -13.27 -10.75 25.20
C ARG A 61 -14.75 -10.44 25.43
N VAL A 62 -15.65 -10.80 24.51
CA VAL A 62 -17.09 -10.82 24.79
C VAL A 62 -17.50 -12.28 25.03
N PRO A 63 -17.62 -12.76 26.29
CA PRO A 63 -18.02 -14.13 26.54
C PRO A 63 -19.51 -14.30 26.21
N SER A 64 -19.83 -15.21 25.30
CA SER A 64 -21.16 -15.79 25.25
C SER A 64 -21.24 -16.85 26.37
N PRO A 65 -22.31 -16.86 27.20
CA PRO A 65 -22.41 -17.75 28.35
C PRO A 65 -22.47 -19.25 28.04
N GLU A 66 -22.55 -19.68 26.80
CA GLU A 66 -22.95 -21.03 26.42
C GLU A 66 -21.91 -21.89 25.65
N SER A 67 -20.72 -21.41 25.35
CA SER A 67 -19.75 -22.27 24.63
C SER A 67 -18.70 -22.89 25.54
N ARG A 68 -18.90 -24.15 25.94
CA ARG A 68 -17.92 -25.03 26.61
C ARG A 68 -17.07 -25.82 25.59
N VAL A 69 -16.66 -25.25 24.47
CA VAL A 69 -15.69 -25.88 23.56
C VAL A 69 -14.30 -25.33 23.87
N PRO A 70 -13.27 -26.17 24.10
CA PRO A 70 -11.90 -25.65 24.26
C PRO A 70 -11.50 -24.86 23.03
N ASP A 71 -11.20 -23.58 23.24
CA ASP A 71 -10.86 -22.65 22.18
C ASP A 71 -9.57 -23.06 21.47
N ALA A 72 -9.69 -23.62 20.27
CA ALA A 72 -8.57 -23.63 19.35
C ALA A 72 -8.15 -22.17 19.11
N GLN A 73 -6.91 -21.82 19.44
CA GLN A 73 -6.36 -20.50 19.13
C GLN A 73 -6.53 -20.26 17.60
N PRO A 74 -7.10 -19.12 17.17
CA PRO A 74 -7.12 -18.83 15.75
C PRO A 74 -5.68 -18.79 15.28
N LEU A 75 -5.35 -19.68 14.35
CA LEU A 75 -4.08 -19.65 13.64
C LEU A 75 -4.05 -18.35 12.84
N VAL A 76 -3.41 -17.33 13.40
CA VAL A 76 -3.05 -16.13 12.62
C VAL A 76 -1.82 -16.53 11.82
N PRO A 77 -1.90 -16.58 10.48
CA PRO A 77 -0.77 -17.02 9.69
C PRO A 77 0.36 -16.02 9.83
N ARG A 78 1.56 -16.55 9.91
CA ARG A 78 2.77 -15.73 9.88
C ARG A 78 2.81 -14.99 8.54
N PRO A 79 3.07 -13.67 8.53
CA PRO A 79 3.27 -12.92 7.29
C PRO A 79 4.34 -13.57 6.41
N ARG A 80 4.07 -13.69 5.11
CA ARG A 80 5.03 -14.15 4.12
C ARG A 80 5.78 -12.94 3.55
N TYR A 81 7.04 -13.14 3.19
CA TYR A 81 7.83 -12.13 2.50
C TYR A 81 8.43 -12.73 1.22
N ILE A 82 8.35 -11.97 0.13
CA ILE A 82 8.93 -12.32 -1.16
C ILE A 82 9.87 -11.18 -1.58
N ALA A 83 11.16 -11.51 -1.74
CA ALA A 83 12.15 -10.55 -2.21
C ALA A 83 12.02 -10.38 -3.73
N ALA A 84 11.57 -9.22 -4.18
CA ALA A 84 11.42 -8.91 -5.61
C ALA A 84 11.58 -7.42 -5.88
N ASP A 85 12.37 -7.10 -6.92
CA ASP A 85 12.41 -5.76 -7.51
C ASP A 85 11.31 -5.64 -8.58
N LEU A 86 10.32 -4.80 -8.34
CA LEU A 86 9.21 -4.61 -9.27
C LEU A 86 9.62 -3.90 -10.57
N ALA A 87 10.80 -3.27 -10.64
CA ALA A 87 11.34 -2.73 -11.87
C ALA A 87 11.78 -3.83 -12.86
N SER A 88 12.13 -5.04 -12.37
CA SER A 88 12.52 -6.20 -13.19
C SER A 88 11.31 -7.03 -13.58
N GLU A 89 11.18 -7.34 -14.87
CA GLU A 89 10.13 -8.22 -15.39
C GLU A 89 10.29 -9.65 -14.89
N GLU A 90 11.53 -10.15 -14.86
CA GLU A 90 11.85 -11.50 -14.39
C GLU A 90 11.51 -11.66 -12.90
N ALA A 91 11.81 -10.62 -12.09
CA ALA A 91 11.46 -10.62 -10.67
C ALA A 91 9.94 -10.58 -10.45
N ARG A 92 9.19 -9.80 -11.26
CA ARG A 92 7.72 -9.80 -11.22
C ARG A 92 7.15 -11.16 -11.62
N THR A 93 7.68 -11.79 -12.66
CA THR A 93 7.23 -13.11 -13.12
C THR A 93 7.45 -14.19 -12.04
N ARG A 94 8.61 -14.18 -11.36
CA ARG A 94 8.87 -15.07 -10.23
C ARG A 94 7.93 -14.79 -9.05
N LEU A 95 7.77 -13.52 -8.66
CA LEU A 95 6.84 -13.08 -7.62
C LEU A 95 5.43 -13.61 -7.87
N LEU A 96 4.92 -13.47 -9.08
CA LEU A 96 3.56 -13.90 -9.43
C LEU A 96 3.37 -15.41 -9.31
N ARG A 97 4.39 -16.22 -9.63
CA ARG A 97 4.35 -17.69 -9.39
C ARG A 97 4.25 -17.98 -7.88
N GLU A 98 5.15 -17.42 -7.07
CA GLU A 98 5.16 -17.62 -5.62
C GLU A 98 3.86 -17.13 -4.94
N VAL A 99 3.25 -16.07 -5.45
CA VAL A 99 1.95 -15.57 -4.96
C VAL A 99 0.83 -16.57 -5.27
N ARG A 100 0.76 -17.08 -6.50
CA ARG A 100 -0.27 -18.06 -6.92
C ARG A 100 -0.23 -19.35 -6.12
N ASP A 101 0.97 -19.86 -5.84
CA ASP A 101 1.19 -21.06 -5.03
C ASP A 101 0.70 -20.88 -3.57
N GLY A 102 0.61 -19.65 -3.10
CA GLY A 102 0.18 -19.30 -1.75
C GLY A 102 -1.32 -19.06 -1.56
N GLY A 103 -2.12 -19.24 -2.60
CA GLY A 103 -3.57 -19.05 -2.56
C GLY A 103 -4.05 -17.66 -3.04
N PRO A 104 -5.35 -17.35 -2.91
CA PRO A 104 -5.95 -16.16 -3.47
C PRO A 104 -5.47 -14.87 -2.78
N ILE A 105 -5.26 -13.83 -3.58
CA ILE A 105 -5.08 -12.46 -3.09
C ILE A 105 -6.42 -11.73 -3.13
N HIS A 106 -6.85 -11.24 -1.98
CA HIS A 106 -8.10 -10.50 -1.80
C HIS A 106 -7.89 -8.98 -1.82
N ALA A 107 -6.69 -8.51 -1.50
CA ALA A 107 -6.33 -7.10 -1.62
C ALA A 107 -4.92 -6.94 -2.19
N LEU A 108 -4.76 -6.05 -3.18
CA LEU A 108 -3.46 -5.60 -3.66
C LEU A 108 -3.24 -4.16 -3.22
N VAL A 109 -2.15 -3.91 -2.48
CA VAL A 109 -1.73 -2.56 -2.12
C VAL A 109 -0.42 -2.22 -2.84
N ASN A 110 -0.53 -1.42 -3.89
CA ASN A 110 0.60 -0.88 -4.65
C ASN A 110 1.21 0.29 -3.87
N ASN A 111 2.12 0.00 -2.95
CA ASN A 111 2.79 1.01 -2.14
C ASN A 111 4.29 1.15 -2.49
N ALA A 112 4.93 0.12 -3.03
CA ALA A 112 6.35 0.20 -3.41
C ALA A 112 6.61 1.40 -4.31
N GLY A 113 7.66 2.14 -3.96
CA GLY A 113 8.08 3.30 -4.70
C GLY A 113 9.28 3.96 -4.03
N ARG A 114 9.94 4.84 -4.77
CA ARG A 114 11.13 5.56 -4.30
C ARG A 114 11.10 7.02 -4.70
N ALA A 115 11.80 7.84 -3.96
CA ALA A 115 12.18 9.19 -4.36
C ALA A 115 13.40 9.14 -5.30
N PRO A 116 13.71 10.21 -6.07
CA PRO A 116 14.95 10.30 -6.80
C PRO A 116 16.15 10.22 -5.83
N ARG A 117 17.27 9.65 -6.29
CA ARG A 117 18.50 9.55 -5.48
C ARG A 117 19.06 10.92 -5.15
N VAL A 118 18.99 11.81 -6.13
CA VAL A 118 19.37 13.22 -6.05
C VAL A 118 18.15 14.04 -6.42
N ARG A 119 17.80 15.03 -5.60
CA ARG A 119 16.79 16.02 -5.95
C ARG A 119 17.43 17.07 -6.83
N ALA A 120 17.23 16.94 -8.12
CA ALA A 120 17.73 17.88 -9.12
C ALA A 120 16.61 18.79 -9.62
N ASP A 121 16.95 20.02 -10.02
CA ASP A 121 16.05 20.87 -10.76
C ASP A 121 15.60 20.16 -12.05
N ILE A 122 14.39 20.44 -12.52
CA ILE A 122 13.82 19.79 -13.71
C ILE A 122 14.69 20.00 -14.96
N LEU A 123 15.47 21.08 -15.02
CA LEU A 123 16.39 21.37 -16.12
C LEU A 123 17.71 20.59 -16.02
N GLU A 124 17.96 19.94 -14.86
CA GLU A 124 19.21 19.22 -14.54
C GLU A 124 18.97 17.72 -14.27
N ALA A 125 17.70 17.29 -14.22
CA ALA A 125 17.35 15.90 -13.99
C ALA A 125 17.85 15.03 -15.14
N THR A 126 18.44 13.85 -14.80
CA THR A 126 19.01 12.94 -15.82
C THR A 126 17.98 11.93 -16.32
N GLU A 127 18.20 11.41 -17.53
CA GLU A 127 17.35 10.34 -18.11
C GLU A 127 17.40 9.07 -17.26
N GLU A 128 18.55 8.75 -16.60
CA GLU A 128 18.67 7.58 -15.73
C GLU A 128 17.77 7.70 -14.48
N SER A 129 17.71 8.92 -13.88
CA SER A 129 16.81 9.18 -12.75
C SER A 129 15.35 9.02 -13.16
N PHE A 130 15.00 9.57 -14.32
CA PHE A 130 13.66 9.46 -14.89
C PHE A 130 13.29 8.00 -15.14
N ASP A 131 14.13 7.24 -15.86
CA ASP A 131 13.92 5.83 -16.17
C ASP A 131 13.77 4.97 -14.92
N GLU A 132 14.65 5.17 -13.92
CA GLU A 132 14.60 4.43 -12.67
C GLU A 132 13.26 4.64 -11.94
N LEU A 133 12.79 5.89 -11.90
CA LEU A 133 11.51 6.21 -11.27
C LEU A 133 10.32 5.70 -12.06
N MET A 134 10.33 5.80 -13.38
CA MET A 134 9.27 5.26 -14.23
C MET A 134 9.17 3.74 -14.08
N ARG A 135 10.27 3.01 -14.10
CA ARG A 135 10.30 1.55 -13.92
C ARG A 135 9.78 1.15 -12.55
N THR A 136 10.26 1.81 -11.48
CA THR A 136 9.93 1.41 -10.10
C THR A 136 8.53 1.88 -9.70
N ASN A 137 8.20 3.18 -9.94
CA ASN A 137 6.99 3.80 -9.39
C ASN A 137 5.76 3.60 -10.28
N LEU A 138 5.94 3.34 -11.58
CA LEU A 138 4.84 3.26 -12.53
C LEU A 138 4.77 1.91 -13.24
N GLN A 139 5.81 1.51 -13.98
CA GLN A 139 5.79 0.28 -14.78
C GLN A 139 5.61 -0.96 -13.92
N GLY A 140 6.37 -1.07 -12.83
CA GLY A 140 6.28 -2.21 -11.91
C GLY A 140 4.89 -2.41 -11.34
N PRO A 141 4.29 -1.40 -10.65
CA PRO A 141 2.93 -1.49 -10.13
C PRO A 141 1.88 -1.72 -11.22
N TYR A 142 2.03 -1.12 -12.40
CA TYR A 142 1.09 -1.29 -13.51
C TYR A 142 0.99 -2.76 -13.94
N PHE A 143 2.12 -3.41 -14.26
CA PHE A 143 2.12 -4.79 -14.73
C PHE A 143 1.86 -5.80 -13.62
N LEU A 144 2.26 -5.52 -12.39
CA LEU A 144 1.86 -6.33 -11.24
C LEU A 144 0.33 -6.30 -11.07
N THR A 145 -0.27 -5.11 -11.13
CA THR A 145 -1.73 -4.96 -11.02
C THR A 145 -2.45 -5.68 -12.15
N GLN A 146 -1.95 -5.58 -13.38
CA GLN A 146 -2.54 -6.28 -14.53
C GLN A 146 -2.60 -7.81 -14.30
N ALA A 147 -1.52 -8.38 -13.80
CA ALA A 147 -1.44 -9.83 -13.56
C ALA A 147 -2.34 -10.28 -12.39
N ILE A 148 -2.30 -9.55 -11.26
CA ILE A 148 -3.14 -9.85 -10.09
C ILE A 148 -4.62 -9.64 -10.40
N ALA A 149 -4.98 -8.59 -11.14
CA ALA A 149 -6.37 -8.35 -11.53
C ALA A 149 -6.93 -9.47 -12.41
N ARG A 150 -6.13 -10.03 -13.33
CA ARG A 150 -6.54 -11.22 -14.10
C ARG A 150 -6.84 -12.40 -13.19
N ASP A 151 -5.96 -12.71 -12.23
CA ASP A 151 -6.18 -13.79 -11.25
C ASP A 151 -7.42 -13.52 -10.40
N MET A 152 -7.64 -12.29 -9.93
CA MET A 152 -8.84 -11.90 -9.19
C MET A 152 -10.12 -12.13 -10.01
N ILE A 153 -10.13 -11.75 -11.29
CA ILE A 153 -11.28 -11.95 -12.19
C ILE A 153 -11.57 -13.44 -12.39
N GLU A 154 -10.55 -14.25 -12.67
CA GLU A 154 -10.69 -15.70 -12.85
C GLU A 154 -11.29 -16.34 -11.61
N ARG A 155 -10.76 -16.04 -10.42
CA ARG A 155 -11.27 -16.57 -9.14
C ARG A 155 -12.67 -16.08 -8.80
N LYS A 156 -13.04 -14.86 -9.16
CA LYS A 156 -14.42 -14.37 -8.97
C LYS A 156 -15.43 -15.05 -9.90
N ARG A 157 -15.00 -15.56 -11.05
CA ARG A 157 -15.85 -16.39 -11.93
C ARG A 157 -16.09 -17.77 -11.32
N GLU A 158 -15.10 -18.32 -10.60
CA GLU A 158 -15.22 -19.58 -9.88
C GLU A 158 -16.00 -19.42 -8.57
N ASP A 159 -15.82 -18.32 -7.87
CA ASP A 159 -16.50 -17.98 -6.61
C ASP A 159 -16.93 -16.50 -6.61
N ALA A 160 -18.18 -16.25 -6.95
CA ALA A 160 -18.77 -14.92 -6.99
C ALA A 160 -18.78 -14.20 -5.60
N SER A 161 -18.63 -14.95 -4.49
CA SER A 161 -18.55 -14.40 -3.14
C SER A 161 -17.16 -13.86 -2.79
N LEU A 162 -16.15 -14.11 -3.63
CA LEU A 162 -14.80 -13.62 -3.42
C LEU A 162 -14.80 -12.08 -3.38
N VAL A 163 -14.37 -11.51 -2.26
CA VAL A 163 -14.15 -10.06 -2.11
C VAL A 163 -12.73 -9.75 -2.55
N ALA A 164 -12.59 -8.85 -3.51
CA ALA A 164 -11.29 -8.40 -4.02
C ALA A 164 -11.26 -6.87 -4.13
N SER A 165 -10.10 -6.25 -3.89
CA SER A 165 -9.91 -4.80 -4.02
C SER A 165 -8.46 -4.45 -4.34
N ILE A 166 -8.24 -3.28 -4.93
CA ILE A 166 -6.91 -2.77 -5.27
C ILE A 166 -6.76 -1.34 -4.75
N VAL A 167 -5.63 -1.05 -4.10
CA VAL A 167 -5.29 0.29 -3.62
C VAL A 167 -3.95 0.71 -4.19
N PHE A 168 -3.90 1.92 -4.75
CA PHE A 168 -2.67 2.57 -5.20
C PHE A 168 -2.26 3.66 -4.21
N ILE A 169 -1.06 3.56 -3.66
CA ILE A 169 -0.45 4.62 -2.85
C ILE A 169 0.35 5.53 -3.78
N THR A 170 -0.25 6.66 -4.14
CA THR A 170 0.39 7.65 -4.99
C THR A 170 1.12 8.72 -4.18
N SER A 171 0.74 9.96 -4.23
CA SER A 171 1.28 11.09 -3.46
C SER A 171 0.49 12.35 -3.79
N VAL A 172 0.49 13.35 -2.93
CA VAL A 172 0.12 14.73 -3.30
C VAL A 172 0.92 15.24 -4.51
N SER A 173 2.13 14.71 -4.74
CA SER A 173 2.95 15.00 -5.92
C SER A 173 2.36 14.50 -7.24
N ALA A 174 1.28 13.73 -7.23
CA ALA A 174 0.53 13.39 -8.45
C ALA A 174 -0.20 14.60 -9.05
N VAL A 175 -0.44 15.65 -8.25
CA VAL A 175 -1.19 16.85 -8.63
C VAL A 175 -0.50 18.18 -8.22
N MET A 176 0.47 18.11 -7.29
CA MET A 176 1.24 19.26 -6.83
C MET A 176 2.63 19.23 -7.46
N ALA A 177 2.99 20.28 -8.18
CA ALA A 177 4.30 20.39 -8.82
C ALA A 177 5.42 20.62 -7.80
N SER A 178 6.56 19.99 -8.04
CA SER A 178 7.81 20.23 -7.30
C SER A 178 8.98 20.18 -8.29
N VAL A 179 9.52 21.33 -8.66
CA VAL A 179 10.52 21.48 -9.73
C VAL A 179 11.81 20.69 -9.44
N ASN A 180 12.17 20.47 -8.20
CA ASN A 180 13.37 19.74 -7.80
C ASN A 180 13.15 18.23 -7.60
N ARG A 181 12.11 17.67 -8.17
CA ARG A 181 11.79 16.24 -8.25
C ARG A 181 10.70 15.98 -9.31
N GLY A 182 10.84 16.60 -10.47
CA GLY A 182 9.87 16.54 -11.56
C GLY A 182 9.62 15.12 -12.05
N ASP A 183 10.66 14.30 -12.17
CA ASP A 183 10.61 12.88 -12.49
C ASP A 183 9.72 12.08 -11.53
N TYR A 184 9.83 12.33 -10.23
CA TYR A 184 8.94 11.73 -9.22
C TYR A 184 7.49 12.18 -9.40
N CYS A 185 7.25 13.48 -9.63
CA CYS A 185 5.90 14.00 -9.86
C CYS A 185 5.26 13.34 -11.08
N VAL A 186 5.98 13.21 -12.19
CA VAL A 186 5.51 12.54 -13.40
C VAL A 186 5.19 11.06 -13.11
N SER A 187 6.07 10.35 -12.41
CA SER A 187 5.83 8.94 -12.04
C SER A 187 4.56 8.75 -11.20
N LYS A 188 4.29 9.67 -10.25
CA LYS A 188 3.10 9.60 -9.40
C LYS A 188 1.83 10.08 -10.10
N ALA A 189 1.92 11.02 -11.03
CA ALA A 189 0.81 11.40 -11.91
C ALA A 189 0.43 10.24 -12.86
N GLY A 190 1.41 9.57 -13.45
CA GLY A 190 1.18 8.35 -14.25
C GLY A 190 0.53 7.23 -13.43
N LEU A 191 1.00 7.00 -12.19
CA LEU A 191 0.42 5.99 -11.30
C LEU A 191 -1.03 6.35 -10.90
N SER A 192 -1.35 7.63 -10.71
CA SER A 192 -2.71 8.11 -10.47
C SER A 192 -3.63 7.83 -11.68
N MET A 193 -3.13 8.06 -12.91
CA MET A 193 -3.88 7.70 -14.12
C MET A 193 -4.06 6.19 -14.23
N ALA A 194 -3.04 5.37 -13.91
CA ALA A 194 -3.16 3.93 -13.89
C ALA A 194 -4.27 3.45 -12.93
N ALA A 195 -4.35 4.02 -11.72
CA ALA A 195 -5.40 3.71 -10.76
C ALA A 195 -6.80 3.95 -11.36
N ARG A 196 -7.01 5.07 -12.05
CA ARG A 196 -8.28 5.41 -12.72
C ARG A 196 -8.62 4.43 -13.86
N LEU A 197 -7.62 4.06 -14.67
CA LEU A 197 -7.80 3.10 -15.77
C LEU A 197 -8.21 1.73 -15.23
N PHE A 198 -7.54 1.23 -14.18
CA PHE A 198 -7.92 -0.02 -13.54
C PHE A 198 -9.30 0.09 -12.87
N ALA A 199 -9.63 1.21 -12.22
CA ALA A 199 -10.96 1.42 -11.64
C ALA A 199 -12.07 1.31 -12.69
N ALA A 200 -11.91 2.02 -13.82
CA ALA A 200 -12.87 1.98 -14.92
C ALA A 200 -13.01 0.57 -15.51
N ARG A 201 -11.88 -0.14 -15.73
CA ARG A 201 -11.90 -1.49 -16.32
C ARG A 201 -12.48 -2.55 -15.38
N LEU A 202 -12.20 -2.45 -14.08
CA LEU A 202 -12.54 -3.49 -13.11
C LEU A 202 -13.91 -3.28 -12.43
N ALA A 203 -14.57 -2.16 -12.67
CA ALA A 203 -15.88 -1.84 -12.10
C ALA A 203 -16.93 -2.91 -12.44
N ALA A 204 -16.99 -3.36 -13.69
CA ALA A 204 -17.91 -4.42 -14.13
C ALA A 204 -17.61 -5.80 -13.53
N GLU A 205 -16.39 -6.02 -13.03
CA GLU A 205 -15.96 -7.25 -12.36
C GLU A 205 -16.22 -7.19 -10.83
N ALA A 206 -16.81 -6.09 -10.33
CA ALA A 206 -17.00 -5.82 -8.91
C ALA A 206 -15.69 -5.91 -8.10
N ILE A 207 -14.60 -5.39 -8.66
CA ILE A 207 -13.28 -5.24 -8.03
C ILE A 207 -13.02 -3.74 -7.87
N PRO A 208 -13.32 -3.12 -6.72
CA PRO A 208 -13.08 -1.70 -6.50
C PRO A 208 -11.59 -1.39 -6.50
N VAL A 209 -11.25 -0.25 -7.08
CA VAL A 209 -9.89 0.29 -7.12
C VAL A 209 -9.90 1.68 -6.52
N PHE A 210 -8.96 1.94 -5.61
CA PHE A 210 -8.86 3.20 -4.87
C PHE A 210 -7.48 3.81 -5.04
N GLU A 211 -7.41 5.12 -4.95
CA GLU A 211 -6.17 5.88 -4.85
C GLU A 211 -6.08 6.54 -3.47
N VAL A 212 -4.96 6.33 -2.77
CA VAL A 212 -4.63 7.07 -1.55
C VAL A 212 -3.43 7.96 -1.86
N ARG A 213 -3.55 9.26 -1.54
CA ARG A 213 -2.52 10.29 -1.74
C ARG A 213 -1.96 10.76 -0.40
N PRO A 214 -0.87 10.17 0.08
CA PRO A 214 -0.20 10.69 1.27
C PRO A 214 0.42 12.07 1.01
N GLY A 215 0.40 12.91 2.04
CA GLY A 215 1.15 14.16 2.11
C GLY A 215 2.57 13.93 2.62
N VAL A 216 2.97 14.72 3.63
CA VAL A 216 4.28 14.62 4.28
C VAL A 216 4.17 13.64 5.44
N ILE A 217 4.62 12.40 5.21
CA ILE A 217 4.57 11.32 6.20
C ILE A 217 5.98 11.08 6.78
N ALA A 218 6.08 10.88 8.08
CA ALA A 218 7.32 10.57 8.79
C ALA A 218 7.81 9.15 8.44
N THR A 219 8.83 9.06 7.59
CA THR A 219 9.43 7.81 7.11
C THR A 219 10.92 8.01 6.84
N ASP A 220 11.68 6.93 6.62
CA ASP A 220 13.08 7.01 6.20
C ASP A 220 13.26 7.85 4.91
N MET A 221 12.28 7.82 4.00
CA MET A 221 12.30 8.58 2.76
C MET A 221 12.31 10.10 3.00
N THR A 222 11.67 10.55 4.07
CA THR A 222 11.54 11.98 4.44
C THR A 222 12.56 12.42 5.48
N ALA A 223 13.32 11.50 6.09
CA ALA A 223 14.28 11.82 7.16
C ALA A 223 15.29 12.90 6.75
N ARG A 224 15.81 12.85 5.50
CA ARG A 224 16.80 13.81 4.99
C ARG A 224 16.27 15.24 4.87
N VAL A 225 14.98 15.43 4.87
CA VAL A 225 14.32 16.74 4.71
C VAL A 225 13.51 17.12 5.95
N LYS A 226 13.73 16.42 7.08
CA LYS A 226 12.95 16.59 8.29
C LYS A 226 12.99 18.04 8.80
N GLU A 227 14.15 18.62 9.00
CA GLU A 227 14.30 19.99 9.51
C GLU A 227 13.65 21.06 8.61
N LEU A 228 13.69 20.84 7.29
CA LEU A 228 13.02 21.71 6.34
C LEU A 228 11.50 21.68 6.52
N TYR A 229 10.95 20.46 6.65
CA TYR A 229 9.50 20.31 6.82
C TYR A 229 9.03 20.68 8.23
N ASP A 230 9.84 20.44 9.27
CA ASP A 230 9.51 20.91 10.63
C ASP A 230 9.25 22.42 10.63
N ARG A 231 10.14 23.21 10.00
CA ARG A 231 9.96 24.67 9.86
C ARG A 231 8.70 25.01 9.03
N ARG A 232 8.53 24.38 7.87
CA ARG A 232 7.39 24.66 7.00
C ARG A 232 6.05 24.28 7.64
N ILE A 233 6.01 23.23 8.45
CA ILE A 233 4.81 22.83 9.21
C ILE A 233 4.52 23.87 10.29
N ALA A 234 5.54 24.35 11.01
CA ALA A 234 5.39 25.43 11.96
C ALA A 234 4.89 26.72 11.31
N ASP A 235 5.32 26.99 10.06
CA ASP A 235 4.87 28.11 9.24
C ASP A 235 3.48 27.90 8.59
N GLY A 236 2.77 26.81 8.95
CA GLY A 236 1.40 26.55 8.49
C GLY A 236 1.27 25.85 7.12
N LEU A 237 2.33 25.21 6.62
CA LEU A 237 2.26 24.44 5.36
C LEU A 237 1.14 23.38 5.41
N ILE A 238 1.02 22.67 6.52
CA ILE A 238 0.02 21.62 6.75
C ILE A 238 -1.01 22.15 7.77
N PRO A 239 -2.30 22.26 7.40
CA PRO A 239 -3.35 22.74 8.30
C PRO A 239 -3.45 22.01 9.64
N GLU A 240 -3.26 20.68 9.66
CA GLU A 240 -3.23 19.91 10.91
C GLU A 240 -2.00 20.18 11.78
N GLY A 241 -1.01 20.94 11.33
CA GLY A 241 0.15 21.35 12.11
C GLY A 241 1.10 20.22 12.52
N ARG A 242 1.03 19.07 11.88
CA ARG A 242 1.86 17.90 12.21
C ARG A 242 2.32 17.12 10.98
N TRP A 243 3.33 16.32 11.18
CA TRP A 243 3.66 15.24 10.28
C TRP A 243 2.52 14.21 10.26
N GLY A 244 2.25 13.63 9.09
CA GLY A 244 1.47 12.40 9.03
C GLY A 244 2.29 11.22 9.53
N ASP A 245 1.61 10.20 10.08
CA ASP A 245 2.20 8.95 10.52
C ASP A 245 1.87 7.84 9.51
N PRO A 246 2.74 6.84 9.28
CA PRO A 246 2.40 5.65 8.49
C PRO A 246 1.06 5.00 8.90
N ALA A 247 0.71 5.04 10.17
CA ALA A 247 -0.57 4.52 10.68
C ALA A 247 -1.78 5.34 10.20
N ASP A 248 -1.64 6.64 9.90
CA ASP A 248 -2.73 7.44 9.32
C ASP A 248 -3.13 6.87 7.96
N VAL A 249 -2.14 6.57 7.12
CA VAL A 249 -2.36 5.93 5.81
C VAL A 249 -2.87 4.50 5.98
N GLY A 250 -2.27 3.74 6.91
CA GLY A 250 -2.64 2.35 7.19
C GLY A 250 -4.12 2.18 7.54
N ARG A 251 -4.66 3.04 8.41
CA ARG A 251 -6.07 3.02 8.80
C ARG A 251 -7.01 3.26 7.62
N VAL A 252 -6.68 4.21 6.75
CA VAL A 252 -7.48 4.49 5.55
C VAL A 252 -7.46 3.29 4.60
N VAL A 253 -6.29 2.72 4.32
CA VAL A 253 -6.18 1.53 3.46
C VAL A 253 -6.97 0.35 4.03
N ALA A 254 -6.85 0.09 5.34
CA ALA A 254 -7.58 -1.00 5.99
C ALA A 254 -9.10 -0.84 5.86
N ALA A 255 -9.64 0.38 6.03
CA ALA A 255 -11.06 0.65 5.83
C ALA A 255 -11.49 0.38 4.37
N LEU A 256 -10.70 0.82 3.38
CA LEU A 256 -11.00 0.60 1.96
C LEU A 256 -11.05 -0.89 1.59
N VAL A 257 -10.03 -1.67 1.99
CA VAL A 257 -9.97 -3.09 1.65
C VAL A 257 -10.93 -3.95 2.46
N ARG A 258 -11.38 -3.47 3.62
CA ARG A 258 -12.45 -4.09 4.40
C ARG A 258 -13.82 -3.97 3.72
N GLY A 259 -13.99 -2.96 2.86
CA GLY A 259 -15.22 -2.68 2.13
C GLY A 259 -16.09 -1.60 2.78
N ASP A 260 -15.52 -0.75 3.66
CA ASP A 260 -16.26 0.32 4.37
C ASP A 260 -16.66 1.47 3.42
N ALA A 261 -16.19 1.46 2.17
CA ALA A 261 -16.55 2.45 1.14
C ALA A 261 -17.21 1.75 -0.07
N PRO A 262 -18.45 1.27 0.06
CA PRO A 262 -19.17 0.66 -1.04
C PRO A 262 -19.49 1.72 -2.11
N TYR A 263 -19.58 1.30 -3.38
CA TYR A 263 -19.90 2.16 -4.53
C TYR A 263 -18.93 3.33 -4.75
N ALA A 264 -17.67 3.19 -4.29
CA ALA A 264 -16.66 4.25 -4.30
C ALA A 264 -15.43 3.92 -5.15
N THR A 265 -15.55 3.01 -6.15
CA THR A 265 -14.42 2.70 -7.04
C THR A 265 -13.96 3.97 -7.78
N GLY A 266 -12.65 4.13 -7.95
CA GLY A 266 -12.05 5.31 -8.59
C GLY A 266 -11.88 6.51 -7.65
N THR A 267 -12.35 6.42 -6.40
CA THR A 267 -12.19 7.52 -5.42
C THR A 267 -10.71 7.73 -5.07
N VAL A 268 -10.38 9.01 -4.93
CA VAL A 268 -9.08 9.48 -4.42
C VAL A 268 -9.26 10.00 -3.01
N ILE A 269 -8.45 9.49 -2.08
CA ILE A 269 -8.43 9.94 -0.68
C ILE A 269 -7.08 10.58 -0.38
N ASN A 270 -7.10 11.87 -0.07
CA ASN A 270 -5.92 12.56 0.42
C ASN A 270 -5.72 12.26 1.91
N VAL A 271 -4.51 11.81 2.28
CA VAL A 271 -4.09 11.60 3.68
C VAL A 271 -2.89 12.51 3.90
N ASP A 272 -3.16 13.81 4.02
CA ASP A 272 -2.15 14.85 3.88
C ASP A 272 -2.28 15.99 4.91
N GLY A 273 -3.16 15.84 5.90
CA GLY A 273 -3.39 16.86 6.94
C GLY A 273 -3.92 18.20 6.38
N GLY A 274 -4.54 18.16 5.19
CA GLY A 274 -5.06 19.34 4.50
C GLY A 274 -4.03 20.07 3.64
N LEU A 275 -2.83 19.50 3.40
CA LEU A 275 -1.77 20.12 2.60
C LEU A 275 -2.25 20.52 1.19
N SER A 276 -3.11 19.70 0.56
CA SER A 276 -3.60 19.93 -0.80
C SER A 276 -4.88 20.78 -0.89
N ILE A 277 -5.42 21.27 0.24
CA ILE A 277 -6.56 22.18 0.23
C ILE A 277 -6.12 23.54 -0.34
N PRO A 278 -6.72 24.03 -1.44
CA PRO A 278 -6.49 25.40 -1.90
C PRO A 278 -6.89 26.40 -0.81
N ARG A 279 -5.99 27.32 -0.45
CA ARG A 279 -6.21 28.34 0.56
C ARG A 279 -5.90 29.74 0.01
N LEU A 280 -6.64 30.74 0.48
CA LEU A 280 -6.41 32.15 0.21
C LEU A 280 -5.27 32.70 1.08
#